data_c786b035db7f776bee3c8fd230a5a741
#
_entry.id   c786b035db7f776bee3c8fd230a5a741
#
_cell.length_a   1.000
_cell.length_b   1.000
_cell.length_c   1.000
_cell.angle_alpha   90.00
_cell.angle_beta   90.00
_cell.angle_gamma   90.00
#
_symmetry.space_group_name_H-M   'P 1'
#
loop_
_entity.id
_entity.type
_entity.pdbx_description
1 polymer ?
#
loop_
_entity_poly.entity_id
_entity_poly.type
_entity_poly.pdbx_seq_one_letter_code
_entity_poly.pdbx_strand_id
1 'polypeptide(L)'
;MTNIRLINLFIAALFCALNASAASLPKKKYPGGKCYIWRYTLEDKRESSYTLDRPQRWLSHKSIERRHKQGLPLDSTDLPVSSGYLKAIEHMIADANRSTKRSQTESMIIGTSRWNNTVLVRSADTTFLRRLGEQAYVKRSEMVWEAPDSIERMIKIKANYNFNSWDSLKGVPYGHGREQIEMLNGHRLHNIGFRGKGITIAVLDGGFQNCNCIPTFQHANISGIKDFVYPNSPSFYQETDHGTKVLSTMAANEPEVLIGTAPDAHYWLLRCEDQETEQPVEEDYWAMAAEFADSLGADIVTSSLGYNEYDNRPGYYRQRDLDGHTALISRTASMLAQKGMVLVNSAGNSGMGPWKKITFPADADNSLTVGALNQQRVNAPFSGVGPTQDQRVKPDLMALGSPACLISGRGAVIRDMGTSFSTPIVAGLVACLWQALPGKNALEIIQLIREQSDAYDKPDNVYGFGVPNFWRAYMIGRLTNDK
;
A
#
# COMPACT_ATOMS: atom_id res chain seq x y z
N MET A 1 -45.13 27.74 23.49
CA MET A 1 -43.71 27.74 23.91
C MET A 1 -43.26 26.47 24.63
N THR A 2 -44.14 25.51 24.87
CA THR A 2 -43.85 24.30 25.65
C THR A 2 -43.31 23.11 24.81
N ASN A 3 -43.64 23.07 23.52
CA ASN A 3 -43.26 21.92 22.66
C ASN A 3 -41.81 21.98 22.11
N ILE A 4 -41.20 23.17 22.05
CA ILE A 4 -39.81 23.32 21.56
C ILE A 4 -38.77 22.89 22.62
N ARG A 5 -39.10 23.05 23.92
CA ARG A 5 -38.21 22.59 25.00
C ARG A 5 -38.15 21.06 25.17
N LEU A 6 -39.23 20.35 24.87
CA LEU A 6 -39.28 18.89 24.90
C LEU A 6 -38.51 18.26 23.74
N ILE A 7 -38.51 18.85 22.53
CA ILE A 7 -37.77 18.37 21.37
C ILE A 7 -36.26 18.57 21.59
N ASN A 8 -35.84 19.70 22.17
CA ASN A 8 -34.42 19.93 22.48
C ASN A 8 -33.90 19.03 23.60
N LEU A 9 -34.74 18.64 24.56
CA LEU A 9 -34.36 17.66 25.57
C LEU A 9 -34.23 16.23 25.02
N PHE A 10 -35.06 15.85 24.03
CA PHE A 10 -34.95 14.55 23.37
C PHE A 10 -33.74 14.48 22.43
N ILE A 11 -33.37 15.56 21.75
CA ILE A 11 -32.16 15.62 20.91
C ILE A 11 -30.91 15.62 21.78
N ALA A 12 -30.89 16.33 22.90
CA ALA A 12 -29.78 16.29 23.85
C ALA A 12 -29.62 14.92 24.53
N ALA A 13 -30.72 14.23 24.86
CA ALA A 13 -30.67 12.87 25.40
C ALA A 13 -30.24 11.84 24.35
N LEU A 14 -30.58 12.03 23.06
CA LEU A 14 -30.13 11.19 21.97
C LEU A 14 -28.65 11.39 21.68
N PHE A 15 -28.12 12.62 21.79
CA PHE A 15 -26.68 12.91 21.68
C PHE A 15 -25.87 12.39 22.89
N CYS A 16 -26.44 12.37 24.10
CA CYS A 16 -25.82 11.74 25.26
C CYS A 16 -25.88 10.21 25.24
N ALA A 17 -26.85 9.61 24.57
CA ALA A 17 -26.96 8.16 24.43
C ALA A 17 -26.03 7.59 23.33
N LEU A 18 -25.60 8.44 22.37
CA LEU A 18 -24.59 8.08 21.36
C LEU A 18 -23.14 8.20 21.88
N ASN A 19 -22.93 8.79 23.05
CA ASN A 19 -21.73 8.67 23.85
C ASN A 19 -21.79 7.47 24.81
N ALA A 20 -22.51 6.40 24.46
CA ALA A 20 -22.29 5.10 25.08
C ALA A 20 -20.83 4.75 24.84
N SER A 21 -20.04 4.88 25.88
CA SER A 21 -18.63 4.54 25.97
C SER A 21 -18.34 3.37 25.03
N ALA A 22 -17.59 3.61 23.97
CA ALA A 22 -16.86 2.55 23.35
C ALA A 22 -16.05 1.95 24.50
N ALA A 23 -16.51 0.81 25.01
CA ALA A 23 -15.79 0.09 26.06
C ALA A 23 -14.43 -0.16 25.46
N SER A 24 -13.40 0.54 25.95
CA SER A 24 -12.05 0.37 25.48
C SER A 24 -11.74 -1.12 25.59
N LEU A 25 -11.33 -1.72 24.49
CA LEU A 25 -10.92 -3.12 24.49
C LEU A 25 -9.89 -3.33 25.59
N PRO A 26 -9.92 -4.46 26.33
CA PRO A 26 -9.00 -4.68 27.43
C PRO A 26 -7.55 -4.64 26.89
N LYS A 27 -6.79 -3.66 27.34
CA LYS A 27 -5.38 -3.52 27.00
C LYS A 27 -4.58 -4.69 27.56
N LYS A 28 -3.72 -5.26 26.75
CA LYS A 28 -2.80 -6.33 27.11
C LYS A 28 -1.37 -5.82 27.02
N LYS A 29 -0.52 -6.19 27.99
CA LYS A 29 0.90 -5.88 27.93
C LYS A 29 1.51 -6.44 26.63
N TYR A 30 2.38 -5.66 25.98
CA TYR A 30 3.03 -6.11 24.74
C TYR A 30 3.81 -7.42 24.96
N PRO A 31 3.59 -8.45 24.15
CA PRO A 31 4.29 -9.73 24.26
C PRO A 31 5.79 -9.52 23.95
N GLY A 32 6.68 -9.93 24.82
CA GLY A 32 8.13 -9.78 24.61
C GLY A 32 8.76 -8.60 25.38
N GLY A 33 7.94 -7.77 26.04
CA GLY A 33 8.44 -6.66 26.85
C GLY A 33 9.00 -5.49 26.06
N LYS A 34 9.73 -4.59 26.72
CA LYS A 34 10.30 -3.39 26.10
C LYS A 34 11.42 -3.78 25.14
N CYS A 35 11.28 -3.42 23.88
CA CYS A 35 12.32 -3.57 22.86
C CYS A 35 12.21 -2.45 21.82
N TYR A 36 13.25 -2.31 21.02
CA TYR A 36 13.41 -1.22 20.05
C TYR A 36 13.84 -1.78 18.71
N ILE A 37 13.47 -1.10 17.62
CA ILE A 37 14.01 -1.34 16.29
C ILE A 37 14.76 -0.09 15.84
N TRP A 38 16.00 -0.31 15.41
CA TRP A 38 16.81 0.75 14.83
C TRP A 38 17.08 0.46 13.37
N ARG A 39 17.01 1.51 12.55
CA ARG A 39 17.44 1.54 11.17
C ARG A 39 18.89 2.00 11.11
N TYR A 40 19.72 1.23 10.43
CA TYR A 40 21.10 1.60 10.14
C TYR A 40 21.25 1.78 8.63
N THR A 41 21.52 3.00 8.19
CA THR A 41 21.89 3.28 6.79
C THR A 41 23.39 3.03 6.68
N LEU A 42 23.79 2.17 5.74
CA LEU A 42 25.18 1.81 5.55
C LEU A 42 25.88 2.76 4.57
N GLU A 43 27.20 2.90 4.71
CA GLU A 43 28.01 3.81 3.88
C GLU A 43 27.93 3.45 2.40
N ASP A 44 28.13 2.16 2.10
CA ASP A 44 28.16 1.66 0.72
C ASP A 44 27.78 0.16 0.66
N LYS A 45 28.03 -0.45 -0.48
CA LYS A 45 27.80 -1.89 -0.72
C LYS A 45 29.09 -2.64 -1.02
N ARG A 46 30.24 -2.12 -0.60
CA ARG A 46 31.53 -2.82 -0.69
C ARG A 46 31.48 -4.15 0.07
N GLU A 47 32.38 -5.05 -0.25
CA GLU A 47 32.45 -6.41 0.32
C GLU A 47 31.16 -7.24 0.11
N SER A 48 30.37 -6.89 -0.91
CA SER A 48 29.22 -7.68 -1.30
C SER A 48 29.67 -8.94 -2.05
N SER A 49 29.05 -10.07 -1.73
CA SER A 49 29.17 -11.30 -2.52
C SER A 49 28.31 -11.30 -3.78
N TYR A 50 27.56 -10.22 -4.02
CA TYR A 50 26.66 -10.04 -5.15
C TYR A 50 27.27 -9.07 -6.18
N THR A 51 27.06 -9.37 -7.46
CA THR A 51 27.59 -8.60 -8.59
C THR A 51 26.50 -8.44 -9.66
N LEU A 52 26.44 -7.30 -10.35
CA LEU A 52 25.38 -6.97 -11.31
C LEU A 52 25.30 -7.92 -12.52
N ASP A 53 26.36 -8.66 -12.81
CA ASP A 53 26.42 -9.68 -13.87
C ASP A 53 25.68 -10.98 -13.51
N ARG A 54 25.28 -11.16 -12.26
CA ARG A 54 24.58 -12.37 -11.77
C ARG A 54 23.28 -12.02 -11.02
N PRO A 55 22.35 -11.25 -11.63
CA PRO A 55 21.15 -10.77 -10.96
C PRO A 55 20.18 -11.88 -10.56
N GLN A 56 20.23 -13.05 -11.21
CA GLN A 56 19.41 -14.22 -10.88
C GLN A 56 19.60 -14.75 -9.44
N ARG A 57 20.63 -14.27 -8.72
CA ARG A 57 20.82 -14.62 -7.30
C ARG A 57 19.86 -13.92 -6.36
N TRP A 58 19.21 -12.83 -6.79
CA TRP A 58 18.24 -12.07 -5.96
C TRP A 58 17.04 -11.53 -6.74
N LEU A 59 17.03 -11.60 -8.07
CA LEU A 59 15.89 -11.27 -8.92
C LEU A 59 15.39 -12.52 -9.62
N SER A 60 14.05 -12.66 -9.72
CA SER A 60 13.43 -13.71 -10.53
C SER A 60 13.67 -13.48 -12.02
N HIS A 61 13.50 -14.54 -12.81
CA HIS A 61 13.56 -14.43 -14.28
C HIS A 61 12.56 -13.38 -14.80
N LYS A 62 11.33 -13.33 -14.25
CA LYS A 62 10.30 -12.36 -14.63
C LYS A 62 10.74 -10.91 -14.32
N SER A 63 11.41 -10.67 -13.20
CA SER A 63 11.95 -9.34 -12.86
C SER A 63 13.03 -8.89 -13.85
N ILE A 64 13.94 -9.79 -14.22
CA ILE A 64 15.01 -9.52 -15.18
C ILE A 64 14.42 -9.28 -16.57
N GLU A 65 13.46 -10.11 -17.00
CA GLU A 65 12.75 -9.99 -18.29
C GLU A 65 11.97 -8.67 -18.37
N ARG A 66 11.27 -8.26 -17.30
CA ARG A 66 10.55 -6.97 -17.26
C ARG A 66 11.49 -5.80 -17.54
N ARG A 67 12.67 -5.77 -16.87
CA ARG A 67 13.67 -4.71 -17.10
C ARG A 67 14.20 -4.75 -18.53
N HIS A 68 14.53 -5.93 -19.03
CA HIS A 68 15.04 -6.10 -20.38
C HIS A 68 14.03 -5.60 -21.43
N LYS A 69 12.76 -5.97 -21.32
CA LYS A 69 11.67 -5.52 -22.21
C LYS A 69 11.50 -4.01 -22.21
N GLN A 70 11.76 -3.36 -21.07
CA GLN A 70 11.62 -1.92 -20.92
C GLN A 70 12.94 -1.15 -21.14
N GLY A 71 14.04 -1.84 -21.47
CA GLY A 71 15.34 -1.20 -21.70
C GLY A 71 15.98 -0.62 -20.43
N LEU A 72 15.64 -1.15 -19.23
CA LEU A 72 16.09 -0.64 -17.95
C LEU A 72 17.33 -1.42 -17.46
N PRO A 73 18.50 -0.76 -17.34
CA PRO A 73 19.72 -1.41 -16.84
C PRO A 73 19.61 -1.66 -15.33
N LEU A 74 20.37 -2.65 -14.85
CA LEU A 74 20.64 -2.83 -13.43
C LEU A 74 21.71 -1.82 -12.99
N ASP A 75 21.56 -1.31 -11.78
CA ASP A 75 22.54 -0.38 -11.17
C ASP A 75 22.92 -0.78 -9.73
N SER A 76 23.75 0.00 -9.07
CA SER A 76 24.23 -0.28 -7.72
C SER A 76 23.11 -0.33 -6.67
N THR A 77 21.95 0.31 -6.92
CA THR A 77 20.80 0.26 -6.01
C THR A 77 20.16 -1.13 -6.01
N ASP A 78 20.27 -1.87 -7.12
CA ASP A 78 19.72 -3.22 -7.24
C ASP A 78 20.52 -4.27 -6.45
N LEU A 79 21.78 -4.02 -6.16
CA LEU A 79 22.61 -4.94 -5.38
C LEU A 79 22.06 -5.09 -3.95
N PRO A 80 22.00 -6.32 -3.41
CA PRO A 80 21.73 -6.53 -1.99
C PRO A 80 22.72 -5.76 -1.09
N VAL A 81 22.32 -5.54 0.14
CA VAL A 81 23.16 -4.96 1.19
C VAL A 81 24.46 -5.79 1.32
N SER A 82 25.57 -5.12 1.62
CA SER A 82 26.88 -5.77 1.75
C SER A 82 26.84 -6.98 2.68
N SER A 83 27.20 -8.15 2.15
CA SER A 83 27.27 -9.39 2.92
C SER A 83 28.38 -9.37 3.97
N GLY A 84 29.44 -8.58 3.75
CA GLY A 84 30.50 -8.36 4.74
C GLY A 84 29.97 -7.59 5.95
N TYR A 85 29.25 -6.50 5.72
CA TYR A 85 28.66 -5.71 6.80
C TYR A 85 27.57 -6.49 7.54
N LEU A 86 26.73 -7.27 6.84
CA LEU A 86 25.73 -8.11 7.49
C LEU A 86 26.39 -9.13 8.43
N LYS A 87 27.47 -9.80 8.02
CA LYS A 87 28.23 -10.72 8.89
C LYS A 87 28.82 -10.00 10.10
N ALA A 88 29.36 -8.79 9.93
CA ALA A 88 29.88 -8.00 11.05
C ALA A 88 28.76 -7.66 12.06
N ILE A 89 27.58 -7.27 11.58
CA ILE A 89 26.40 -7.02 12.42
C ILE A 89 25.96 -8.30 13.13
N GLU A 90 25.88 -9.43 12.44
CA GLU A 90 25.53 -10.74 13.01
C GLU A 90 26.50 -11.17 14.12
N HIS A 91 27.81 -10.94 13.96
CA HIS A 91 28.80 -11.18 15.01
C HIS A 91 28.56 -10.33 16.25
N MET A 92 28.29 -9.02 16.07
CA MET A 92 27.97 -8.12 17.19
C MET A 92 26.70 -8.54 17.91
N ILE A 93 25.68 -8.99 17.16
CA ILE A 93 24.42 -9.53 17.70
C ILE A 93 24.68 -10.79 18.52
N ALA A 94 25.49 -11.73 18.01
CA ALA A 94 25.83 -12.95 18.71
C ALA A 94 26.54 -12.67 20.04
N ASP A 95 27.43 -11.66 20.07
CA ASP A 95 28.12 -11.22 21.29
C ASP A 95 27.15 -10.59 22.29
N ALA A 96 26.24 -9.73 21.83
CA ALA A 96 25.21 -9.12 22.67
C ALA A 96 24.30 -10.20 23.29
N ASN A 97 23.84 -11.15 22.50
CA ASN A 97 22.94 -12.22 22.95
C ASN A 97 23.60 -13.17 23.96
N ARG A 98 24.93 -13.38 23.89
CA ARG A 98 25.66 -14.18 24.91
C ARG A 98 25.62 -13.54 26.30
N SER A 99 25.53 -12.22 26.38
CA SER A 99 25.45 -11.47 27.64
C SER A 99 24.02 -11.22 28.11
N THR A 100 23.01 -11.51 27.27
CA THR A 100 21.60 -11.24 27.53
C THR A 100 21.00 -12.30 28.47
N LYS A 101 20.25 -11.84 29.49
CA LYS A 101 19.50 -12.74 30.38
C LYS A 101 18.37 -13.41 29.60
N ARG A 102 18.10 -14.71 29.86
CA ARG A 102 17.03 -15.51 29.21
C ARG A 102 15.63 -14.90 29.21
N SER A 103 15.39 -13.87 30.01
CA SER A 103 14.10 -13.16 30.12
C SER A 103 13.97 -11.95 29.18
N GLN A 104 15.01 -11.59 28.42
CA GLN A 104 15.02 -10.43 27.52
C GLN A 104 14.88 -10.86 26.05
N THR A 105 14.29 -10.00 25.25
CA THR A 105 14.16 -10.20 23.80
C THR A 105 15.56 -10.24 23.17
N GLU A 106 15.88 -11.32 22.47
CA GLU A 106 17.14 -11.45 21.75
C GLU A 106 17.28 -10.38 20.65
N SER A 107 18.52 -9.92 20.47
CA SER A 107 18.87 -9.03 19.39
C SER A 107 18.88 -9.80 18.08
N MET A 108 18.37 -9.21 16.99
CA MET A 108 18.31 -9.84 15.68
C MET A 108 18.17 -8.83 14.55
N ILE A 109 18.67 -9.19 13.38
CA ILE A 109 18.31 -8.50 12.12
C ILE A 109 16.88 -8.92 11.77
N ILE A 110 16.00 -7.96 11.51
CA ILE A 110 14.60 -8.21 11.13
C ILE A 110 14.34 -7.91 9.65
N GLY A 111 15.22 -7.17 8.98
CA GLY A 111 15.09 -6.87 7.56
C GLY A 111 16.21 -6.03 7.00
N THR A 112 16.24 -5.95 5.68
CA THR A 112 17.18 -5.11 4.92
C THR A 112 16.47 -4.49 3.73
N SER A 113 16.86 -3.26 3.37
CA SER A 113 16.46 -2.62 2.12
C SER A 113 17.68 -2.42 1.24
N ARG A 114 17.66 -3.01 0.04
CA ARG A 114 18.74 -2.84 -0.93
C ARG A 114 18.69 -1.46 -1.59
N TRP A 115 17.50 -0.93 -1.87
CA TRP A 115 17.35 0.37 -2.52
C TRP A 115 17.77 1.52 -1.60
N ASN A 116 17.48 1.41 -0.30
CA ASN A 116 17.86 2.41 0.71
C ASN A 116 19.19 2.11 1.40
N ASN A 117 19.80 0.95 1.12
CA ASN A 117 21.04 0.44 1.77
C ASN A 117 20.93 0.45 3.30
N THR A 118 19.83 -0.10 3.82
CA THR A 118 19.54 -0.10 5.26
C THR A 118 19.43 -1.51 5.84
N VAL A 119 19.70 -1.61 7.14
CA VAL A 119 19.50 -2.81 7.95
C VAL A 119 18.68 -2.44 9.16
N LEU A 120 17.65 -3.24 9.47
CA LEU A 120 16.84 -3.12 10.67
C LEU A 120 17.32 -4.13 11.72
N VAL A 121 17.63 -3.64 12.91
CA VAL A 121 18.00 -4.48 14.05
C VAL A 121 17.05 -4.22 15.20
N ARG A 122 16.47 -5.32 15.74
CA ARG A 122 15.65 -5.32 16.93
C ARG A 122 16.48 -5.75 18.14
N SER A 123 16.38 -5.02 19.26
CA SER A 123 17.02 -5.38 20.52
C SER A 123 16.32 -4.72 21.71
N ALA A 124 16.41 -5.32 22.90
CA ALA A 124 16.08 -4.70 24.17
C ALA A 124 17.27 -3.90 24.74
N ASP A 125 18.49 -4.13 24.25
CA ASP A 125 19.72 -3.47 24.70
C ASP A 125 20.02 -2.21 23.87
N THR A 126 19.63 -1.05 24.41
CA THR A 126 19.88 0.24 23.75
C THR A 126 21.38 0.60 23.70
N THR A 127 22.21 0.07 24.62
CA THR A 127 23.65 0.30 24.62
C THR A 127 24.28 -0.42 23.43
N PHE A 128 23.88 -1.67 23.21
CA PHE A 128 24.27 -2.42 22.01
C PHE A 128 23.86 -1.69 20.72
N LEU A 129 22.60 -1.22 20.63
CA LEU A 129 22.09 -0.52 19.45
C LEU A 129 22.89 0.77 19.16
N ARG A 130 23.26 1.55 20.18
CA ARG A 130 24.11 2.74 20.00
C ARG A 130 25.51 2.37 19.51
N ARG A 131 26.16 1.39 20.16
CA ARG A 131 27.48 0.91 19.77
C ARG A 131 27.53 0.37 18.32
N LEU A 132 26.44 -0.25 17.85
CA LEU A 132 26.31 -0.67 16.44
C LEU A 132 26.26 0.57 15.54
N GLY A 133 25.57 1.64 15.93
CA GLY A 133 25.53 2.90 15.20
C GLY A 133 26.86 3.62 15.05
N GLU A 134 27.85 3.32 15.90
CA GLU A 134 29.19 3.93 15.91
C GLU A 134 30.17 3.20 14.98
N GLN A 135 29.75 2.12 14.31
CA GLN A 135 30.63 1.36 13.42
C GLN A 135 30.96 2.16 12.14
N ALA A 136 32.19 2.08 11.67
CA ALA A 136 32.68 2.83 10.51
C ALA A 136 31.90 2.59 9.20
N TYR A 137 31.21 1.46 9.07
CA TYR A 137 30.37 1.14 7.93
C TYR A 137 28.92 1.65 8.07
N VAL A 138 28.59 2.31 9.20
CA VAL A 138 27.26 2.91 9.43
C VAL A 138 27.32 4.42 9.21
N LYS A 139 26.62 4.90 8.22
CA LYS A 139 26.49 6.31 7.88
C LYS A 139 25.53 7.08 8.79
N ARG A 140 24.42 6.42 9.16
CA ARG A 140 23.38 6.98 10.01
C ARG A 140 22.65 5.86 10.75
N SER A 141 22.29 6.14 11.99
CA SER A 141 21.40 5.26 12.76
C SER A 141 20.21 6.05 13.31
N GLU A 142 19.05 5.41 13.39
CA GLU A 142 17.81 6.01 13.86
C GLU A 142 16.93 4.95 14.53
N MET A 143 16.37 5.28 15.69
CA MET A 143 15.32 4.45 16.30
C MET A 143 14.04 4.67 15.54
N VAL A 144 13.50 3.63 14.89
CA VAL A 144 12.30 3.70 14.05
C VAL A 144 11.08 3.06 14.70
N TRP A 145 11.27 2.29 15.78
CA TRP A 145 10.17 1.70 16.52
C TRP A 145 10.55 1.43 17.97
N GLU A 146 9.56 1.60 18.83
CA GLU A 146 9.63 1.28 20.26
C GLU A 146 8.39 0.46 20.65
N ALA A 147 8.60 -0.65 21.36
CA ALA A 147 7.50 -1.49 21.82
C ALA A 147 6.50 -0.69 22.65
N PRO A 148 5.20 -0.72 22.32
CA PRO A 148 4.19 -0.05 23.13
C PRO A 148 4.07 -0.72 24.50
N ASP A 149 3.69 0.03 25.52
CA ASP A 149 3.51 -0.51 26.88
C ASP A 149 2.33 -1.50 26.94
N SER A 150 1.34 -1.31 26.06
CA SER A 150 0.18 -2.18 25.96
C SER A 150 -0.40 -2.14 24.53
N ILE A 151 -1.00 -3.23 24.11
CA ILE A 151 -1.73 -3.36 22.86
C ILE A 151 -3.21 -3.65 23.11
N GLU A 152 -4.08 -3.23 22.20
CA GLU A 152 -5.48 -3.59 22.22
C GLU A 152 -5.65 -5.03 21.74
N ARG A 153 -6.64 -5.74 22.26
CA ARG A 153 -6.91 -7.11 21.82
C ARG A 153 -7.71 -7.09 20.52
N MET A 154 -7.12 -7.55 19.43
CA MET A 154 -7.86 -7.70 18.18
C MET A 154 -9.03 -8.68 18.33
N ILE A 155 -10.21 -8.29 17.86
CA ILE A 155 -11.39 -9.16 17.80
C ILE A 155 -11.29 -9.98 16.52
N LYS A 156 -11.17 -11.32 16.67
CA LYS A 156 -11.24 -12.23 15.53
C LYS A 156 -12.65 -12.22 14.94
N ILE A 157 -12.78 -11.74 13.72
CA ILE A 157 -14.04 -11.70 12.99
C ILE A 157 -14.20 -13.03 12.24
N LYS A 158 -15.33 -13.74 12.45
CA LYS A 158 -15.68 -14.88 11.62
C LYS A 158 -16.29 -14.41 10.31
N ALA A 159 -15.83 -14.96 9.21
CA ALA A 159 -16.47 -14.77 7.92
C ALA A 159 -17.86 -15.42 7.90
N ASN A 160 -18.82 -14.70 7.33
CA ASN A 160 -20.14 -15.24 7.00
C ASN A 160 -20.21 -15.40 5.46
N TYR A 161 -20.21 -16.64 4.99
CA TYR A 161 -20.10 -16.94 3.56
C TYR A 161 -21.45 -16.98 2.83
N ASN A 162 -22.55 -16.72 3.51
CA ASN A 162 -23.86 -16.73 2.87
C ASN A 162 -24.12 -15.36 2.24
N PHE A 163 -23.83 -15.24 0.94
CA PHE A 163 -24.41 -14.14 0.14
C PHE A 163 -25.94 -14.33 0.13
N ASN A 164 -26.65 -13.39 0.71
CA ASN A 164 -28.10 -13.40 0.67
C ASN A 164 -28.58 -13.03 -0.75
N SER A 165 -29.77 -13.47 -1.14
CA SER A 165 -30.35 -13.19 -2.46
C SER A 165 -30.53 -11.69 -2.76
N TRP A 166 -30.58 -10.83 -1.75
CA TRP A 166 -30.65 -9.38 -1.91
C TRP A 166 -29.29 -8.73 -2.27
N ASP A 167 -28.16 -9.45 -2.08
CA ASP A 167 -26.82 -9.00 -2.46
C ASP A 167 -26.60 -9.09 -3.99
N SER A 168 -27.46 -9.82 -4.71
CA SER A 168 -27.41 -9.98 -6.17
C SER A 168 -28.32 -8.99 -6.89
N LEU A 169 -27.77 -8.28 -7.88
CA LEU A 169 -28.50 -7.36 -8.77
C LEU A 169 -28.73 -8.04 -10.13
N LYS A 170 -29.84 -8.78 -10.26
CA LYS A 170 -30.17 -9.56 -11.46
C LYS A 170 -30.12 -8.70 -12.73
N GLY A 171 -29.41 -9.21 -13.76
CA GLY A 171 -29.23 -8.53 -15.03
C GLY A 171 -28.22 -7.39 -15.03
N VAL A 172 -27.50 -7.16 -13.92
CA VAL A 172 -26.40 -6.20 -13.81
C VAL A 172 -25.08 -6.95 -13.63
N PRO A 173 -24.30 -7.20 -14.70
CA PRO A 173 -23.13 -8.09 -14.66
C PRO A 173 -22.11 -7.74 -13.56
N TYR A 174 -21.83 -6.44 -13.34
CA TYR A 174 -20.90 -5.96 -12.30
C TYR A 174 -21.54 -5.81 -10.91
N GLY A 175 -22.86 -6.11 -10.77
CA GLY A 175 -23.59 -5.97 -9.52
C GLY A 175 -23.40 -4.59 -8.89
N HIS A 176 -23.08 -4.57 -7.59
CA HIS A 176 -22.86 -3.35 -6.83
C HIS A 176 -21.58 -2.58 -7.20
N GLY A 177 -20.64 -3.22 -7.93
CA GLY A 177 -19.40 -2.58 -8.41
C GLY A 177 -19.53 -1.84 -9.74
N ARG A 178 -20.72 -1.82 -10.35
CA ARG A 178 -20.96 -1.26 -11.68
C ARG A 178 -20.45 0.17 -11.83
N GLU A 179 -20.82 1.06 -10.94
CA GLU A 179 -20.50 2.49 -11.03
C GLU A 179 -19.00 2.76 -10.97
N GLN A 180 -18.27 2.02 -10.16
CA GLN A 180 -16.82 2.21 -9.98
C GLN A 180 -16.01 1.82 -11.21
N ILE A 181 -16.42 0.81 -11.97
CA ILE A 181 -15.76 0.44 -13.22
C ILE A 181 -16.26 1.25 -14.43
N GLU A 182 -17.56 1.57 -14.49
CA GLU A 182 -18.14 2.33 -15.58
C GLU A 182 -17.69 3.80 -15.59
N MET A 183 -17.52 4.42 -14.39
CA MET A 183 -16.99 5.78 -14.26
C MET A 183 -15.67 5.98 -15.03
N LEU A 184 -14.82 4.95 -15.06
CA LEU A 184 -13.51 4.93 -15.69
C LEU A 184 -13.53 4.31 -17.12
N ASN A 185 -14.72 3.93 -17.64
CA ASN A 185 -14.88 3.18 -18.88
C ASN A 185 -14.16 1.83 -18.92
N GLY A 186 -13.84 1.25 -17.77
CA GLY A 186 -13.09 -0.01 -17.63
C GLY A 186 -13.88 -1.23 -18.14
N HIS A 187 -15.22 -1.24 -17.95
CA HIS A 187 -16.09 -2.29 -18.46
C HIS A 187 -15.93 -2.53 -19.97
N ARG A 188 -15.54 -1.52 -20.75
CA ARG A 188 -15.31 -1.64 -22.19
C ARG A 188 -14.05 -2.46 -22.51
N LEU A 189 -13.01 -2.41 -21.65
CA LEU A 189 -11.84 -3.29 -21.76
C LEU A 189 -12.22 -4.74 -21.47
N HIS A 190 -13.01 -4.98 -20.41
CA HIS A 190 -13.52 -6.31 -20.09
C HIS A 190 -14.34 -6.93 -21.23
N ASN A 191 -15.20 -6.11 -21.88
CA ASN A 191 -16.04 -6.57 -22.99
C ASN A 191 -15.25 -7.10 -24.19
N ILE A 192 -13.99 -6.69 -24.33
CA ILE A 192 -13.07 -7.17 -25.38
C ILE A 192 -11.98 -8.11 -24.86
N GLY A 193 -12.15 -8.62 -23.62
CA GLY A 193 -11.34 -9.68 -23.05
C GLY A 193 -10.13 -9.23 -22.23
N PHE A 194 -9.92 -7.93 -22.01
CA PHE A 194 -8.83 -7.42 -21.16
C PHE A 194 -9.29 -7.26 -19.71
N ARG A 195 -8.97 -8.25 -18.88
CA ARG A 195 -9.37 -8.37 -17.49
C ARG A 195 -8.18 -8.50 -16.52
N GLY A 196 -6.96 -8.13 -16.98
CA GLY A 196 -5.71 -8.18 -16.22
C GLY A 196 -4.91 -9.47 -16.37
N LYS A 197 -5.31 -10.39 -17.25
CA LYS A 197 -4.62 -11.67 -17.45
C LYS A 197 -3.15 -11.49 -17.81
N GLY A 198 -2.27 -12.21 -17.09
CA GLY A 198 -0.82 -12.18 -17.29
C GLY A 198 -0.09 -11.05 -16.55
N ILE A 199 -0.82 -10.08 -15.99
CA ILE A 199 -0.28 -9.00 -15.18
C ILE A 199 -0.24 -9.43 -13.70
N THR A 200 0.82 -9.09 -13.01
CA THR A 200 0.97 -9.34 -11.56
C THR A 200 0.89 -8.04 -10.76
N ILE A 201 -0.05 -8.00 -9.82
CA ILE A 201 -0.28 -6.88 -8.91
C ILE A 201 0.20 -7.28 -7.51
N ALA A 202 1.13 -6.53 -6.94
CA ALA A 202 1.47 -6.62 -5.53
C ALA A 202 0.59 -5.65 -4.73
N VAL A 203 -0.17 -6.18 -3.78
CA VAL A 203 -1.06 -5.42 -2.89
C VAL A 203 -0.35 -5.22 -1.56
N LEU A 204 0.05 -3.99 -1.25
CA LEU A 204 0.71 -3.60 -0.02
C LEU A 204 -0.33 -3.03 0.95
N ASP A 205 -0.53 -3.68 2.11
CA ASP A 205 -1.62 -3.34 3.04
C ASP A 205 -1.32 -3.80 4.48
N GLY A 206 -2.17 -3.42 5.43
CA GLY A 206 -2.06 -3.78 6.84
C GLY A 206 -2.54 -5.19 7.19
N GLY A 207 -3.34 -5.83 6.35
CA GLY A 207 -3.84 -7.19 6.60
C GLY A 207 -4.90 -7.63 5.61
N PHE A 208 -5.11 -8.95 5.54
CA PHE A 208 -5.97 -9.61 4.54
C PHE A 208 -6.92 -10.61 5.21
N GLN A 209 -7.66 -10.16 6.22
CA GLN A 209 -8.51 -11.01 7.05
C GLN A 209 -9.49 -11.83 6.23
N ASN A 210 -9.46 -13.15 6.45
CA ASN A 210 -10.35 -14.14 5.83
C ASN A 210 -10.29 -14.24 4.29
N CYS A 211 -9.35 -13.57 3.59
CA CYS A 211 -9.22 -13.70 2.12
C CYS A 211 -9.11 -15.15 1.65
N ASN A 212 -8.48 -16.01 2.45
CA ASN A 212 -8.27 -17.43 2.12
C ASN A 212 -9.53 -18.29 2.20
N CYS A 213 -10.62 -17.76 2.73
CA CYS A 213 -11.84 -18.53 2.93
C CYS A 213 -13.13 -17.85 2.45
N ILE A 214 -13.09 -16.58 2.07
CA ILE A 214 -14.24 -15.90 1.46
C ILE A 214 -14.44 -16.42 0.03
N PRO A 215 -15.65 -16.93 -0.33
CA PRO A 215 -15.88 -17.62 -1.60
C PRO A 215 -15.47 -16.83 -2.84
N THR A 216 -15.71 -15.53 -2.87
CA THR A 216 -15.38 -14.67 -4.03
C THR A 216 -13.88 -14.64 -4.38
N PHE A 217 -12.99 -14.99 -3.42
CA PHE A 217 -11.56 -15.08 -3.66
C PHE A 217 -11.06 -16.47 -3.98
N GLN A 218 -11.91 -17.50 -3.94
CA GLN A 218 -11.50 -18.88 -4.26
C GLN A 218 -11.01 -19.03 -5.70
N HIS A 219 -11.47 -18.18 -6.60
CA HIS A 219 -11.07 -18.14 -8.01
C HIS A 219 -10.06 -17.02 -8.32
N ALA A 220 -9.69 -16.21 -7.34
CA ALA A 220 -8.66 -15.20 -7.51
C ALA A 220 -7.27 -15.85 -7.62
N ASN A 221 -6.47 -15.40 -8.58
CA ASN A 221 -5.11 -15.91 -8.79
C ASN A 221 -4.14 -15.34 -7.73
N ILE A 222 -4.30 -15.72 -6.45
CA ILE A 222 -3.38 -15.34 -5.39
C ILE A 222 -2.12 -16.19 -5.51
N SER A 223 -1.03 -15.59 -6.01
CA SER A 223 0.26 -16.25 -6.27
C SER A 223 1.08 -16.47 -5.00
N GLY A 224 0.82 -15.70 -3.95
CA GLY A 224 1.48 -15.87 -2.66
C GLY A 224 1.21 -14.72 -1.69
N ILE A 225 1.73 -14.92 -0.48
CA ILE A 225 1.59 -13.99 0.64
C ILE A 225 2.95 -13.75 1.29
N LYS A 226 3.16 -12.58 1.88
CA LYS A 226 4.32 -12.32 2.73
C LYS A 226 4.00 -11.26 3.78
N ASP A 227 4.46 -11.52 5.02
CA ASP A 227 4.34 -10.64 6.16
C ASP A 227 5.71 -10.02 6.47
N PHE A 228 5.81 -8.69 6.40
CA PHE A 228 7.04 -7.95 6.73
C PHE A 228 7.03 -7.41 8.14
N VAL A 229 5.86 -7.37 8.80
CA VAL A 229 5.69 -6.94 10.18
C VAL A 229 6.00 -8.09 11.14
N TYR A 230 5.39 -9.27 10.87
CA TYR A 230 5.57 -10.49 11.65
C TYR A 230 5.91 -11.69 10.72
N PRO A 231 7.16 -11.79 10.23
CA PRO A 231 7.52 -12.73 9.16
C PRO A 231 7.20 -14.20 9.43
N ASN A 232 7.09 -14.60 10.69
CA ASN A 232 6.80 -15.98 11.13
C ASN A 232 5.40 -16.11 11.74
N SER A 233 4.51 -15.12 11.53
CA SER A 233 3.16 -15.19 12.08
C SER A 233 2.33 -16.26 11.38
N PRO A 234 1.68 -17.18 12.11
CA PRO A 234 0.70 -18.08 11.54
C PRO A 234 -0.65 -17.40 11.25
N SER A 235 -0.78 -16.10 11.59
CA SER A 235 -2.04 -15.37 11.63
C SER A 235 -2.23 -14.38 10.49
N PHE A 236 -1.52 -14.52 9.37
CA PHE A 236 -1.60 -13.60 8.22
C PHE A 236 -3.05 -13.24 7.83
N TYR A 237 -3.94 -14.21 7.82
CA TYR A 237 -5.36 -14.02 7.48
C TYR A 237 -6.26 -13.71 8.69
N GLN A 238 -5.70 -13.32 9.82
CA GLN A 238 -6.46 -12.97 11.04
C GLN A 238 -6.28 -11.51 11.46
N GLU A 239 -5.49 -10.77 10.69
CA GLU A 239 -5.24 -9.35 10.90
C GLU A 239 -6.40 -8.49 10.37
N THR A 240 -6.25 -7.17 10.21
CA THR A 240 -7.31 -6.28 9.71
C THR A 240 -7.89 -6.74 8.36
N ASP A 241 -9.15 -6.38 8.09
CA ASP A 241 -9.82 -6.66 6.82
C ASP A 241 -9.62 -5.55 5.76
N HIS A 242 -8.77 -4.55 6.04
CA HIS A 242 -8.57 -3.43 5.13
C HIS A 242 -8.06 -3.91 3.76
N GLY A 243 -7.01 -4.71 3.71
CA GLY A 243 -6.50 -5.26 2.45
C GLY A 243 -7.45 -6.27 1.79
N THR A 244 -8.33 -6.93 2.55
CA THR A 244 -9.42 -7.75 1.99
C THR A 244 -10.40 -6.88 1.20
N LYS A 245 -10.80 -5.75 1.77
CA LYS A 245 -11.65 -4.75 1.12
C LYS A 245 -10.99 -4.19 -0.13
N VAL A 246 -9.71 -3.80 -0.04
CA VAL A 246 -8.87 -3.33 -1.15
C VAL A 246 -8.81 -4.38 -2.26
N LEU A 247 -8.44 -5.62 -1.95
CA LEU A 247 -8.35 -6.70 -2.91
C LEU A 247 -9.68 -6.95 -3.63
N SER A 248 -10.81 -6.85 -2.91
CA SER A 248 -12.13 -7.13 -3.47
C SER A 248 -12.51 -6.22 -4.64
N THR A 249 -12.04 -4.96 -4.64
CA THR A 249 -12.32 -4.01 -5.73
C THR A 249 -11.62 -4.37 -7.04
N MET A 250 -10.59 -5.22 -6.98
CA MET A 250 -9.83 -5.70 -8.14
C MET A 250 -10.14 -7.16 -8.49
N ALA A 251 -10.07 -8.05 -7.48
CA ALA A 251 -10.01 -9.49 -7.68
C ALA A 251 -11.36 -10.20 -7.54
N ALA A 252 -12.39 -9.55 -7.00
CA ALA A 252 -13.71 -10.17 -6.91
C ALA A 252 -14.22 -10.56 -8.31
N ASN A 253 -14.84 -11.74 -8.41
CA ASN A 253 -15.39 -12.23 -9.68
C ASN A 253 -16.71 -12.97 -9.44
N GLU A 254 -17.67 -12.27 -8.86
CA GLU A 254 -18.99 -12.79 -8.54
C GLU A 254 -20.02 -12.02 -9.38
N PRO A 255 -20.46 -12.59 -10.54
CA PRO A 255 -21.44 -11.93 -11.42
C PRO A 255 -22.71 -11.54 -10.67
N GLU A 256 -23.25 -10.36 -11.02
CA GLU A 256 -24.43 -9.76 -10.41
C GLU A 256 -24.28 -9.35 -8.93
N VAL A 257 -23.15 -9.67 -8.29
CA VAL A 257 -22.81 -9.25 -6.90
C VAL A 257 -21.70 -8.21 -6.93
N LEU A 258 -20.51 -8.59 -7.32
CA LEU A 258 -19.34 -7.70 -7.47
C LEU A 258 -18.31 -8.34 -8.41
N ILE A 259 -18.04 -7.69 -9.53
CA ILE A 259 -16.86 -7.98 -10.36
C ILE A 259 -15.87 -6.83 -10.17
N GLY A 260 -14.67 -7.17 -9.73
CA GLY A 260 -13.56 -6.24 -9.58
C GLY A 260 -12.95 -5.82 -10.92
N THR A 261 -12.02 -4.89 -10.87
CA THR A 261 -11.48 -4.24 -12.07
C THR A 261 -10.39 -5.04 -12.78
N ALA A 262 -9.84 -6.11 -12.16
CA ALA A 262 -8.86 -7.00 -12.79
C ALA A 262 -9.01 -8.46 -12.28
N PRO A 263 -10.17 -9.10 -12.44
CA PRO A 263 -10.45 -10.39 -11.82
C PRO A 263 -9.56 -11.54 -12.33
N ASP A 264 -8.89 -11.36 -13.48
CA ASP A 264 -8.03 -12.38 -14.07
C ASP A 264 -6.52 -12.10 -13.87
N ALA A 265 -6.16 -11.04 -13.11
CA ALA A 265 -4.77 -10.72 -12.75
C ALA A 265 -4.21 -11.67 -11.69
N HIS A 266 -2.89 -11.72 -11.58
CA HIS A 266 -2.20 -12.43 -10.49
C HIS A 266 -1.94 -11.47 -9.33
N TYR A 267 -2.11 -11.95 -8.08
CA TYR A 267 -1.98 -11.14 -6.89
C TYR A 267 -0.92 -11.68 -5.93
N TRP A 268 -0.07 -10.80 -5.42
CA TRP A 268 0.73 -11.02 -4.22
C TRP A 268 0.19 -10.16 -3.08
N LEU A 269 -0.08 -10.76 -1.93
CA LEU A 269 -0.60 -10.06 -0.77
C LEU A 269 0.56 -9.83 0.21
N LEU A 270 0.92 -8.56 0.41
CA LEU A 270 2.11 -8.17 1.16
C LEU A 270 1.69 -7.31 2.35
N ARG A 271 1.77 -7.89 3.57
CA ARG A 271 1.49 -7.13 4.77
C ARG A 271 2.72 -6.31 5.16
N CYS A 272 2.58 -4.98 5.27
CA CYS A 272 3.67 -4.06 5.58
C CYS A 272 3.27 -2.92 6.52
N GLU A 273 2.10 -3.00 7.18
CA GLU A 273 1.64 -2.04 8.17
C GLU A 273 1.27 -2.76 9.47
N ASP A 274 1.64 -2.17 10.61
CA ASP A 274 1.31 -2.65 11.95
C ASP A 274 0.09 -1.92 12.50
N GLN A 275 -1.03 -2.60 12.63
CA GLN A 275 -2.27 -2.01 13.15
C GLN A 275 -2.22 -1.64 14.65
N GLU A 276 -1.17 -2.04 15.36
CA GLU A 276 -1.02 -1.78 16.79
C GLU A 276 -0.25 -0.47 17.07
N THR A 277 0.53 -0.01 16.11
CA THR A 277 1.38 1.19 16.24
C THR A 277 1.54 1.90 14.90
N GLU A 278 1.54 3.22 14.92
CA GLU A 278 1.88 4.06 13.77
C GLU A 278 3.30 4.62 14.00
N GLN A 279 4.33 3.94 13.49
CA GLN A 279 5.73 4.31 13.74
C GLN A 279 6.59 4.26 12.47
N PRO A 280 7.73 5.00 12.39
CA PRO A 280 8.55 5.12 11.18
C PRO A 280 9.09 3.80 10.61
N VAL A 281 9.08 2.69 11.36
CA VAL A 281 9.46 1.36 10.86
C VAL A 281 8.55 0.87 9.73
N GLU A 282 7.32 1.37 9.64
CA GLU A 282 6.38 0.98 8.59
C GLU A 282 6.84 1.43 7.20
N GLU A 283 7.59 2.52 7.13
CA GLU A 283 8.26 2.91 5.88
C GLU A 283 9.28 1.86 5.42
N ASP A 284 10.01 1.25 6.37
CA ASP A 284 10.96 0.17 6.07
C ASP A 284 10.23 -1.10 5.64
N TYR A 285 9.13 -1.47 6.31
CA TYR A 285 8.32 -2.63 5.93
C TYR A 285 7.74 -2.44 4.53
N TRP A 286 7.24 -1.23 4.22
CA TRP A 286 6.77 -0.88 2.89
C TRP A 286 7.89 -0.97 1.84
N ALA A 287 9.07 -0.44 2.14
CA ALA A 287 10.23 -0.51 1.25
C ALA A 287 10.64 -1.95 0.97
N MET A 288 10.71 -2.79 2.00
CA MET A 288 11.01 -4.21 1.85
C MET A 288 9.93 -4.94 1.03
N ALA A 289 8.65 -4.58 1.19
CA ALA A 289 7.56 -5.15 0.41
C ALA A 289 7.64 -4.74 -1.07
N ALA A 290 7.93 -3.46 -1.36
CA ALA A 290 8.13 -2.96 -2.73
C ALA A 290 9.32 -3.62 -3.42
N GLU A 291 10.44 -3.79 -2.71
CA GLU A 291 11.62 -4.49 -3.22
C GLU A 291 11.39 -5.99 -3.43
N PHE A 292 10.58 -6.60 -2.60
CA PHE A 292 10.15 -7.99 -2.78
C PHE A 292 9.24 -8.11 -4.02
N ALA A 293 8.28 -7.20 -4.20
CA ALA A 293 7.45 -7.12 -5.40
C ALA A 293 8.31 -6.99 -6.67
N ASP A 294 9.35 -6.15 -6.63
CA ASP A 294 10.34 -6.05 -7.70
C ASP A 294 11.06 -7.38 -7.96
N SER A 295 11.55 -8.02 -6.89
CA SER A 295 12.32 -9.26 -7.00
C SER A 295 11.54 -10.41 -7.62
N LEU A 296 10.24 -10.53 -7.30
CA LEU A 296 9.40 -11.58 -7.86
C LEU A 296 8.84 -11.27 -9.25
N GLY A 297 9.03 -10.03 -9.73
CA GLY A 297 8.61 -9.60 -11.07
C GLY A 297 7.16 -9.11 -11.13
N ALA A 298 6.67 -8.41 -10.11
CA ALA A 298 5.39 -7.71 -10.19
C ALA A 298 5.44 -6.61 -11.25
N ASP A 299 4.33 -6.38 -11.91
CA ASP A 299 4.18 -5.33 -12.91
C ASP A 299 3.62 -4.05 -12.25
N ILE A 300 2.72 -4.22 -11.29
CA ILE A 300 2.03 -3.13 -10.59
C ILE A 300 2.19 -3.32 -9.08
N VAL A 301 2.42 -2.23 -8.38
CA VAL A 301 2.29 -2.12 -6.92
C VAL A 301 1.08 -1.24 -6.65
N THR A 302 0.11 -1.73 -5.87
CA THR A 302 -0.97 -0.90 -5.33
C THR A 302 -0.80 -0.78 -3.82
N SER A 303 -0.88 0.45 -3.32
CA SER A 303 -0.71 0.77 -1.91
C SER A 303 -1.83 1.70 -1.45
N SER A 304 -2.62 1.21 -0.52
CA SER A 304 -3.70 1.98 0.10
C SER A 304 -3.29 2.53 1.47
N LEU A 305 -1.99 2.75 1.65
CA LEU A 305 -1.35 3.22 2.87
C LEU A 305 -0.84 4.65 2.71
N GLY A 306 -0.67 5.35 3.83
CA GLY A 306 -0.10 6.69 3.79
C GLY A 306 0.09 7.32 5.16
N TYR A 307 1.26 7.91 5.37
CA TYR A 307 1.74 8.43 6.64
C TYR A 307 1.92 9.95 6.60
N ASN A 308 1.68 10.62 7.71
CA ASN A 308 1.98 12.05 7.93
C ASN A 308 2.29 12.36 9.39
N GLU A 309 1.84 11.53 10.30
CA GLU A 309 2.11 11.62 11.74
C GLU A 309 2.48 10.24 12.26
N TYR A 310 3.30 10.18 13.30
CA TYR A 310 3.68 8.95 13.98
C TYR A 310 3.46 9.06 15.49
N ASP A 311 3.13 7.93 16.11
CA ASP A 311 2.98 7.80 17.55
C ASP A 311 4.21 8.34 18.28
N ASN A 312 3.98 9.18 19.29
CA ASN A 312 5.02 9.77 20.13
C ASN A 312 6.10 10.58 19.38
N ARG A 313 5.87 10.97 18.11
CA ARG A 313 6.79 11.76 17.27
C ARG A 313 6.09 12.91 16.55
N PRO A 314 5.46 13.84 17.28
CA PRO A 314 4.76 14.95 16.63
C PRO A 314 5.73 15.77 15.77
N GLY A 315 5.29 16.08 14.51
CA GLY A 315 6.08 16.87 13.58
C GLY A 315 7.30 16.14 13.01
N TYR A 316 7.32 14.80 13.00
CA TYR A 316 8.35 13.99 12.34
C TYR A 316 8.47 14.37 10.87
N TYR A 317 7.32 14.48 10.18
CA TYR A 317 7.22 15.08 8.85
C TYR A 317 6.46 16.40 8.85
N ARG A 318 6.76 17.23 7.88
CA ARG A 318 6.09 18.50 7.60
C ARG A 318 5.69 18.57 6.13
N GLN A 319 4.75 19.43 5.79
CA GLN A 319 4.29 19.58 4.39
C GLN A 319 5.41 19.94 3.42
N ARG A 320 6.47 20.63 3.88
CA ARG A 320 7.67 20.91 3.08
C ARG A 320 8.49 19.67 2.67
N ASP A 321 8.25 18.55 3.33
CA ASP A 321 8.94 17.29 3.09
C ASP A 321 8.22 16.44 2.03
N LEU A 322 7.06 16.92 1.51
CA LEU A 322 6.30 16.30 0.41
C LEU A 322 6.98 16.59 -0.94
N ASP A 323 8.15 16.04 -1.18
CA ASP A 323 9.01 16.30 -2.35
C ASP A 323 9.37 15.03 -3.15
N GLY A 324 8.84 13.86 -2.74
CA GLY A 324 9.11 12.57 -3.37
C GLY A 324 10.44 11.93 -2.94
N HIS A 325 11.25 12.59 -2.10
CA HIS A 325 12.62 12.18 -1.79
C HIS A 325 12.98 12.21 -0.31
N THR A 326 12.42 13.12 0.48
CA THR A 326 12.77 13.28 1.89
C THR A 326 12.34 12.08 2.73
N ALA A 327 11.08 11.65 2.63
CA ALA A 327 10.62 10.45 3.31
C ALA A 327 11.23 9.17 2.70
N LEU A 328 11.61 8.20 3.53
CA LEU A 328 12.16 6.93 3.06
C LEU A 328 11.18 6.22 2.13
N ILE A 329 9.92 6.20 2.51
CA ILE A 329 8.86 5.57 1.72
C ILE A 329 8.68 6.28 0.37
N SER A 330 8.73 7.61 0.32
CA SER A 330 8.54 8.39 -0.92
C SER A 330 9.67 8.19 -1.91
N ARG A 331 10.94 8.25 -1.46
CA ARG A 331 12.07 7.98 -2.36
C ARG A 331 12.09 6.53 -2.85
N THR A 332 11.65 5.57 -2.02
CA THR A 332 11.50 4.18 -2.45
C THR A 332 10.38 4.05 -3.49
N ALA A 333 9.25 4.72 -3.28
CA ALA A 333 8.13 4.76 -4.20
C ALA A 333 8.52 5.39 -5.55
N SER A 334 9.31 6.46 -5.53
CA SER A 334 9.83 7.13 -6.74
C SER A 334 10.76 6.24 -7.57
N MET A 335 11.35 5.19 -6.99
CA MET A 335 12.19 4.24 -7.73
C MET A 335 11.39 3.23 -8.54
N LEU A 336 10.13 2.94 -8.19
CA LEU A 336 9.36 1.84 -8.79
C LEU A 336 9.26 1.92 -10.32
N ALA A 337 8.98 3.10 -10.87
CA ALA A 337 8.89 3.28 -12.32
C ALA A 337 10.25 3.07 -13.01
N GLN A 338 11.35 3.46 -12.36
CA GLN A 338 12.72 3.22 -12.84
C GLN A 338 13.09 1.74 -12.82
N LYS A 339 12.41 0.93 -12.00
CA LYS A 339 12.53 -0.52 -11.96
C LYS A 339 11.51 -1.23 -12.87
N GLY A 340 10.70 -0.46 -13.61
CA GLY A 340 9.73 -0.96 -14.61
C GLY A 340 8.39 -1.38 -14.03
N MET A 341 8.00 -0.85 -12.87
CA MET A 341 6.71 -1.10 -12.22
C MET A 341 5.86 0.17 -12.16
N VAL A 342 4.54 0.02 -12.28
CA VAL A 342 3.61 1.13 -12.02
C VAL A 342 3.19 1.10 -10.56
N LEU A 343 3.41 2.20 -9.84
CA LEU A 343 2.84 2.43 -8.51
C LEU A 343 1.51 3.15 -8.64
N VAL A 344 0.46 2.58 -8.03
CA VAL A 344 -0.83 3.22 -7.81
C VAL A 344 -1.02 3.37 -6.31
N ASN A 345 -1.00 4.62 -5.81
CA ASN A 345 -1.02 4.93 -4.38
C ASN A 345 -2.18 5.82 -4.00
N SER A 346 -2.72 5.64 -2.79
CA SER A 346 -3.79 6.49 -2.26
C SER A 346 -3.31 7.91 -1.95
N ALA A 347 -4.15 8.91 -2.18
CA ALA A 347 -3.85 10.30 -1.84
C ALA A 347 -3.83 10.56 -0.31
N GLY A 348 -4.38 9.63 0.47
CA GLY A 348 -4.59 9.79 1.91
C GLY A 348 -5.96 10.40 2.23
N ASN A 349 -6.34 10.29 3.50
CA ASN A 349 -7.67 10.69 3.99
C ASN A 349 -7.62 11.89 4.96
N SER A 350 -6.56 12.69 4.90
CA SER A 350 -6.30 13.80 5.82
C SER A 350 -6.91 15.14 5.38
N GLY A 351 -7.72 15.17 4.29
CA GLY A 351 -8.27 16.40 3.71
C GLY A 351 -9.11 17.26 4.66
N MET A 352 -9.81 16.65 5.62
CA MET A 352 -10.59 17.35 6.64
C MET A 352 -9.80 17.68 7.91
N GLY A 353 -8.64 17.05 8.08
CA GLY A 353 -7.78 17.23 9.26
C GLY A 353 -6.85 18.44 9.15
N PRO A 354 -5.99 18.66 10.15
CA PRO A 354 -5.01 19.76 10.14
C PRO A 354 -4.00 19.65 8.99
N TRP A 355 -3.67 18.42 8.57
CA TRP A 355 -2.70 18.15 7.51
C TRP A 355 -3.20 18.58 6.14
N LYS A 356 -4.42 18.26 5.77
CA LYS A 356 -5.14 18.59 4.51
C LYS A 356 -4.51 18.05 3.23
N LYS A 357 -3.20 17.89 3.20
CA LYS A 357 -2.42 17.48 2.04
C LYS A 357 -2.48 15.96 1.82
N ILE A 358 -1.93 15.55 0.68
CA ILE A 358 -1.58 14.15 0.43
C ILE A 358 -0.65 13.62 1.52
N THR A 359 -0.66 12.32 1.75
CA THR A 359 0.23 11.65 2.71
C THR A 359 1.39 10.97 2.00
N PHE A 360 2.52 10.72 2.68
CA PHE A 360 3.61 9.95 2.11
C PHE A 360 3.19 8.48 1.92
N PRO A 361 3.44 7.82 0.76
CA PRO A 361 4.29 8.25 -0.38
C PRO A 361 3.51 8.82 -1.57
N ALA A 362 2.33 9.42 -1.39
CA ALA A 362 1.54 9.97 -2.49
C ALA A 362 2.24 11.13 -3.23
N ASP A 363 3.30 11.70 -2.63
CA ASP A 363 4.19 12.71 -3.22
C ASP A 363 5.26 12.13 -4.15
N ALA A 364 5.35 10.80 -4.28
CA ALA A 364 6.37 10.13 -5.09
C ALA A 364 6.32 10.55 -6.57
N ASP A 365 7.51 10.54 -7.20
CA ASP A 365 7.67 10.74 -8.63
C ASP A 365 7.13 9.56 -9.43
N ASN A 366 6.66 9.84 -10.66
CA ASN A 366 6.29 8.79 -11.59
C ASN A 366 5.37 7.71 -11.01
N SER A 367 4.44 8.13 -10.13
CA SER A 367 3.40 7.30 -9.54
C SER A 367 2.01 7.81 -9.95
N LEU A 368 1.00 6.97 -9.88
CA LEU A 368 -0.40 7.35 -9.99
C LEU A 368 -1.00 7.50 -8.60
N THR A 369 -1.02 8.71 -8.08
CA THR A 369 -1.69 9.05 -6.82
C THR A 369 -3.18 9.25 -7.07
N VAL A 370 -4.04 8.53 -6.34
CA VAL A 370 -5.49 8.50 -6.61
C VAL A 370 -6.27 9.14 -5.46
N GLY A 371 -7.02 10.18 -5.77
CA GLY A 371 -8.00 10.80 -4.88
C GLY A 371 -9.37 10.13 -4.96
N ALA A 372 -10.27 10.49 -4.05
CA ALA A 372 -11.61 9.91 -3.94
C ALA A 372 -12.70 10.88 -4.42
N LEU A 373 -13.59 10.37 -5.26
CA LEU A 373 -14.84 11.02 -5.69
C LEU A 373 -16.06 10.30 -5.13
N ASN A 374 -17.18 11.03 -5.08
CA ASN A 374 -18.48 10.42 -4.99
C ASN A 374 -19.07 10.08 -6.39
N GLN A 375 -20.27 9.50 -6.43
CA GLN A 375 -20.98 9.13 -7.67
C GLN A 375 -21.26 10.32 -8.60
N GLN A 376 -21.43 11.53 -8.05
CA GLN A 376 -21.64 12.77 -8.78
C GLN A 376 -20.31 13.41 -9.25
N ARG A 377 -19.20 12.72 -9.11
CA ARG A 377 -17.83 13.18 -9.43
C ARG A 377 -17.39 14.41 -8.63
N VAL A 378 -17.92 14.58 -7.42
CA VAL A 378 -17.49 15.60 -6.48
C VAL A 378 -16.39 15.03 -5.59
N ASN A 379 -15.32 15.80 -5.38
CA ASN A 379 -14.23 15.40 -4.50
C ASN A 379 -14.76 15.09 -3.09
N ALA A 380 -14.33 13.95 -2.55
CA ALA A 380 -14.64 13.60 -1.17
C ALA A 380 -13.84 14.51 -0.21
N PRO A 381 -14.48 15.16 0.77
CA PRO A 381 -13.80 16.14 1.63
C PRO A 381 -12.58 15.60 2.37
N PHE A 382 -12.55 14.29 2.66
CA PHE A 382 -11.41 13.66 3.32
C PHE A 382 -10.21 13.42 2.39
N SER A 383 -10.40 13.41 1.06
CA SER A 383 -9.31 13.14 0.10
C SER A 383 -8.19 14.16 0.23
N GLY A 384 -6.97 13.69 0.40
CA GLY A 384 -5.77 14.54 0.46
C GLY A 384 -5.57 15.29 -0.85
N VAL A 385 -5.08 16.54 -0.76
CA VAL A 385 -4.87 17.44 -1.90
C VAL A 385 -3.42 17.87 -2.02
N GLY A 386 -3.00 18.24 -3.23
CA GLY A 386 -1.68 18.79 -3.51
C GLY A 386 -1.57 20.31 -3.20
N PRO A 387 -0.59 20.99 -3.78
CA PRO A 387 0.53 20.39 -4.52
C PRO A 387 1.57 19.74 -3.59
N THR A 388 2.54 19.05 -4.20
CA THR A 388 3.81 18.74 -3.54
C THR A 388 4.62 20.01 -3.25
N GLN A 389 5.68 19.87 -2.44
CA GLN A 389 6.56 21.03 -2.13
C GLN A 389 7.23 21.62 -3.37
N ASP A 390 7.61 20.79 -4.32
CA ASP A 390 8.19 21.14 -5.61
C ASP A 390 7.14 21.45 -6.69
N GLN A 391 5.90 21.73 -6.29
CA GLN A 391 4.76 22.20 -7.10
C GLN A 391 4.26 21.21 -8.15
N ARG A 392 4.53 19.91 -8.02
CA ARG A 392 3.86 18.90 -8.85
C ARG A 392 2.38 18.79 -8.49
N VAL A 393 1.56 18.64 -9.52
CA VAL A 393 0.12 18.36 -9.36
C VAL A 393 -0.07 16.99 -8.69
N LYS A 394 -0.81 16.99 -7.60
CA LYS A 394 -1.30 15.80 -6.90
C LYS A 394 -2.71 16.07 -6.32
N PRO A 395 -3.57 15.05 -6.20
CA PRO A 395 -3.38 13.70 -6.73
C PRO A 395 -3.20 13.71 -8.25
N ASP A 396 -2.77 12.58 -8.83
CA ASP A 396 -2.72 12.47 -10.30
C ASP A 396 -4.12 12.26 -10.89
N LEU A 397 -4.89 11.37 -10.27
CA LEU A 397 -6.16 10.86 -10.80
C LEU A 397 -7.24 10.84 -9.73
N MET A 398 -8.49 10.80 -10.18
CA MET A 398 -9.66 10.66 -9.33
C MET A 398 -10.48 9.44 -9.72
N ALA A 399 -10.98 8.70 -8.73
CA ALA A 399 -11.91 7.59 -8.95
C ALA A 399 -12.93 7.47 -7.80
N LEU A 400 -13.93 6.60 -7.97
CA LEU A 400 -14.97 6.40 -6.95
C LEU A 400 -14.38 5.83 -5.66
N GLY A 401 -14.52 6.57 -4.56
CA GLY A 401 -14.06 6.18 -3.24
C GLY A 401 -14.98 6.69 -2.12
N SER A 402 -16.13 7.28 -2.48
CA SER A 402 -17.03 7.87 -1.48
C SER A 402 -18.52 7.72 -1.87
N PRO A 403 -19.18 6.59 -1.54
CA PRO A 403 -18.57 5.32 -1.14
C PRO A 403 -18.23 4.42 -2.33
N ALA A 404 -17.25 3.54 -2.17
CA ALA A 404 -16.99 2.41 -3.04
C ALA A 404 -17.70 1.14 -2.53
N CYS A 405 -18.01 0.21 -3.43
CA CYS A 405 -18.56 -1.09 -3.09
C CYS A 405 -17.43 -2.13 -2.98
N LEU A 406 -17.45 -2.95 -1.94
CA LEU A 406 -16.37 -3.88 -1.63
C LEU A 406 -16.86 -5.04 -0.75
N ILE A 407 -16.01 -6.04 -0.53
CA ILE A 407 -16.29 -7.19 0.31
C ILE A 407 -15.47 -7.07 1.58
N SER A 408 -16.15 -7.08 2.73
CA SER A 408 -15.50 -7.03 4.05
C SER A 408 -14.85 -8.37 4.42
N GLY A 409 -14.02 -8.39 5.46
CA GLY A 409 -13.46 -9.60 6.04
C GLY A 409 -14.51 -10.58 6.58
N ARG A 410 -15.79 -10.18 6.68
CA ARG A 410 -16.92 -11.06 6.97
C ARG A 410 -17.51 -11.74 5.73
N GLY A 411 -17.03 -11.42 4.54
CA GLY A 411 -17.58 -11.90 3.28
C GLY A 411 -18.88 -11.19 2.85
N ALA A 412 -19.22 -10.07 3.48
CA ALA A 412 -20.41 -9.28 3.14
C ALA A 412 -20.05 -8.17 2.15
N VAL A 413 -20.94 -7.94 1.18
CA VAL A 413 -20.89 -6.75 0.33
C VAL A 413 -21.25 -5.54 1.17
N ILE A 414 -20.38 -4.56 1.21
CA ILE A 414 -20.57 -3.32 1.96
C ILE A 414 -20.20 -2.10 1.10
N ARG A 415 -20.57 -0.92 1.56
CA ARG A 415 -20.08 0.35 1.03
C ARG A 415 -19.23 1.03 2.09
N ASP A 416 -18.04 1.48 1.70
CA ASP A 416 -17.09 2.14 2.60
C ASP A 416 -16.41 3.31 1.89
N MET A 417 -15.83 4.24 2.65
CA MET A 417 -15.24 5.47 2.15
C MET A 417 -13.73 5.52 2.39
N GLY A 418 -12.98 5.96 1.39
CA GLY A 418 -11.53 6.12 1.48
C GLY A 418 -10.87 6.22 0.12
N THR A 419 -9.77 6.95 0.04
CA THR A 419 -8.85 6.90 -1.10
C THR A 419 -8.23 5.51 -1.23
N SER A 420 -8.23 4.74 -0.15
CA SER A 420 -7.85 3.32 -0.11
C SER A 420 -8.66 2.44 -1.07
N PHE A 421 -9.87 2.86 -1.44
CA PHE A 421 -10.75 2.08 -2.30
C PHE A 421 -10.78 2.60 -3.74
N SER A 422 -10.61 3.91 -3.95
CA SER A 422 -10.44 4.47 -5.30
C SER A 422 -9.13 4.01 -5.96
N THR A 423 -8.08 3.85 -5.17
CA THR A 423 -6.74 3.43 -5.62
C THR A 423 -6.73 2.06 -6.30
N PRO A 424 -7.18 0.97 -5.66
CA PRO A 424 -7.16 -0.35 -6.29
C PRO A 424 -8.11 -0.45 -7.49
N ILE A 425 -9.23 0.29 -7.52
CA ILE A 425 -10.10 0.37 -8.71
C ILE A 425 -9.28 0.84 -9.92
N VAL A 426 -8.44 1.86 -9.76
CA VAL A 426 -7.53 2.32 -10.81
C VAL A 426 -6.45 1.29 -11.09
N ALA A 427 -5.82 0.70 -10.07
CA ALA A 427 -4.74 -0.28 -10.22
C ALA A 427 -5.15 -1.50 -11.07
N GLY A 428 -6.37 -2.01 -10.85
CA GLY A 428 -6.90 -3.11 -11.66
C GLY A 428 -7.10 -2.70 -13.13
N LEU A 429 -7.57 -1.48 -13.40
CA LEU A 429 -7.71 -1.01 -14.78
C LEU A 429 -6.35 -0.68 -15.45
N VAL A 430 -5.34 -0.29 -14.68
CA VAL A 430 -3.94 -0.24 -15.16
C VAL A 430 -3.51 -1.62 -15.65
N ALA A 431 -3.83 -2.69 -14.92
CA ALA A 431 -3.51 -4.05 -15.35
C ALA A 431 -4.23 -4.43 -16.65
N CYS A 432 -5.51 -4.09 -16.80
CA CYS A 432 -6.26 -4.33 -18.04
C CYS A 432 -5.68 -3.56 -19.22
N LEU A 433 -5.33 -2.30 -19.03
CA LEU A 433 -4.71 -1.47 -20.05
C LEU A 433 -3.33 -2.00 -20.46
N TRP A 434 -2.51 -2.38 -19.50
CA TRP A 434 -1.17 -2.91 -19.75
C TRP A 434 -1.20 -4.29 -20.42
N GLN A 435 -2.15 -5.15 -20.04
CA GLN A 435 -2.45 -6.39 -20.78
C GLN A 435 -2.74 -6.11 -22.25
N ALA A 436 -3.49 -5.05 -22.54
CA ALA A 436 -3.88 -4.67 -23.89
C ALA A 436 -2.74 -3.99 -24.70
N LEU A 437 -1.73 -3.44 -24.02
CA LEU A 437 -0.62 -2.68 -24.59
C LEU A 437 0.74 -3.20 -24.09
N PRO A 438 1.09 -4.48 -24.34
CA PRO A 438 2.26 -5.13 -23.74
C PRO A 438 3.62 -4.57 -24.22
N GLY A 439 3.62 -3.76 -25.28
CA GLY A 439 4.82 -3.09 -25.79
C GLY A 439 5.17 -1.79 -25.07
N LYS A 440 4.29 -1.26 -24.22
CA LYS A 440 4.54 -0.03 -23.48
C LYS A 440 5.28 -0.30 -22.16
N ASN A 441 6.21 0.60 -21.81
CA ASN A 441 6.87 0.59 -20.52
C ASN A 441 6.01 1.25 -19.43
N ALA A 442 6.47 1.18 -18.16
CA ALA A 442 5.73 1.70 -17.01
C ALA A 442 5.46 3.21 -17.11
N LEU A 443 6.45 4.00 -17.54
CA LEU A 443 6.32 5.46 -17.69
C LEU A 443 5.32 5.83 -18.78
N GLU A 444 5.33 5.11 -19.91
CA GLU A 444 4.39 5.31 -21.02
C GLU A 444 2.95 5.00 -20.59
N ILE A 445 2.74 3.96 -19.78
CA ILE A 445 1.41 3.62 -19.24
C ILE A 445 0.94 4.74 -18.28
N ILE A 446 1.79 5.20 -17.36
CA ILE A 446 1.49 6.30 -16.44
C ILE A 446 1.09 7.57 -17.22
N GLN A 447 1.91 7.95 -18.19
CA GLN A 447 1.68 9.15 -18.98
C GLN A 447 0.40 9.06 -19.81
N LEU A 448 0.19 7.92 -20.48
CA LEU A 448 -1.00 7.68 -21.31
C LEU A 448 -2.29 7.81 -20.49
N ILE A 449 -2.31 7.28 -19.25
CA ILE A 449 -3.48 7.38 -18.37
C ILE A 449 -3.75 8.84 -17.98
N ARG A 450 -2.70 9.60 -17.63
CA ARG A 450 -2.83 11.03 -17.30
C ARG A 450 -3.37 11.82 -18.48
N GLU A 451 -2.81 11.62 -19.68
CA GLU A 451 -3.22 12.31 -20.93
C GLU A 451 -4.66 12.01 -21.34
N GLN A 452 -5.19 10.85 -20.97
CA GLN A 452 -6.56 10.47 -21.30
C GLN A 452 -7.54 10.67 -20.13
N SER A 453 -7.17 11.53 -19.17
CA SER A 453 -8.03 11.99 -18.10
C SER A 453 -8.78 13.27 -18.49
N ASP A 454 -9.95 13.51 -17.91
CA ASP A 454 -10.89 14.53 -18.36
C ASP A 454 -10.51 15.98 -18.00
N ALA A 455 -9.51 16.18 -17.13
CA ALA A 455 -8.95 17.48 -16.77
C ALA A 455 -7.47 17.67 -17.16
N TYR A 456 -6.94 16.84 -18.08
CA TYR A 456 -5.52 16.87 -18.46
C TYR A 456 -5.02 18.24 -18.90
N ASP A 457 -5.81 18.98 -19.68
CA ASP A 457 -5.43 20.29 -20.21
C ASP A 457 -5.42 21.42 -19.15
N LYS A 458 -6.11 21.20 -18.02
CA LYS A 458 -6.22 22.15 -16.90
C LYS A 458 -6.25 21.44 -15.57
N PRO A 459 -5.15 20.77 -15.18
CA PRO A 459 -5.10 20.04 -13.93
C PRO A 459 -5.07 21.01 -12.73
N ASP A 460 -5.59 20.55 -11.61
CA ASP A 460 -5.52 21.28 -10.34
C ASP A 460 -5.07 20.37 -9.19
N ASN A 461 -4.91 20.95 -8.00
CA ASN A 461 -4.40 20.22 -6.85
C ASN A 461 -5.49 19.53 -6.00
N VAL A 462 -6.73 19.51 -6.46
CA VAL A 462 -7.87 18.82 -5.84
C VAL A 462 -8.29 17.62 -6.67
N TYR A 463 -8.42 17.82 -7.98
CA TYR A 463 -8.86 16.79 -8.94
C TYR A 463 -7.70 16.18 -9.74
N GLY A 464 -6.50 16.74 -9.65
CA GLY A 464 -5.38 16.29 -10.46
C GLY A 464 -5.62 16.46 -11.95
N PHE A 465 -5.27 15.45 -12.74
CA PHE A 465 -5.61 15.37 -14.16
C PHE A 465 -7.06 14.90 -14.39
N GLY A 466 -7.82 14.65 -13.31
CA GLY A 466 -9.23 14.28 -13.37
C GLY A 466 -9.49 12.78 -13.38
N VAL A 467 -10.63 12.40 -13.94
CA VAL A 467 -11.09 11.01 -14.04
C VAL A 467 -10.52 10.37 -15.31
N PRO A 468 -9.73 9.28 -15.19
CA PRO A 468 -9.13 8.64 -16.35
C PRO A 468 -10.16 7.87 -17.18
N ASN A 469 -10.00 7.92 -18.50
CA ASN A 469 -10.80 7.14 -19.43
C ASN A 469 -9.95 5.99 -20.02
N PHE A 470 -10.02 4.81 -19.40
CA PHE A 470 -9.20 3.66 -19.79
C PHE A 470 -9.51 3.14 -21.21
N TRP A 471 -10.75 3.30 -21.66
CA TRP A 471 -11.10 2.94 -23.04
C TRP A 471 -10.41 3.88 -24.05
N ARG A 472 -10.43 5.19 -23.79
CA ARG A 472 -9.73 6.17 -24.65
C ARG A 472 -8.23 5.93 -24.63
N ALA A 473 -7.65 5.64 -23.44
CA ALA A 473 -6.24 5.29 -23.30
C ALA A 473 -5.88 4.06 -24.15
N TYR A 474 -6.70 3.03 -24.16
CA TYR A 474 -6.52 1.86 -25.01
C TYR A 474 -6.56 2.23 -26.50
N MET A 475 -7.58 2.98 -26.94
CA MET A 475 -7.74 3.36 -28.33
C MET A 475 -6.54 4.17 -28.86
N ILE A 476 -6.06 5.14 -28.08
CA ILE A 476 -4.90 5.98 -28.44
C ILE A 476 -3.61 5.17 -28.34
N GLY A 477 -3.44 4.37 -27.29
CA GLY A 477 -2.25 3.55 -27.08
C GLY A 477 -2.00 2.54 -28.21
N ARG A 478 -3.04 1.97 -28.80
CA ARG A 478 -2.92 1.11 -29.99
C ARG A 478 -2.36 1.83 -31.20
N LEU A 479 -2.87 3.04 -31.47
CA LEU A 479 -2.45 3.82 -32.63
C LEU A 479 -0.97 4.24 -32.57
N THR A 480 -0.40 4.29 -31.38
CA THR A 480 1.02 4.64 -31.17
C THR A 480 1.96 3.42 -31.12
N ASN A 481 1.43 2.20 -31.02
CA ASN A 481 2.21 0.96 -31.09
C ASN A 481 2.51 0.51 -32.55
N ASP A 482 1.73 0.98 -33.52
CA ASP A 482 1.86 0.60 -34.94
C ASP A 482 2.85 1.51 -35.72
N LYS A 483 3.55 2.39 -34.98
CA LYS A 483 4.63 3.25 -35.52
C LYS A 483 5.98 2.84 -34.92
#